data_a8437ca6b85dd05c7e235b19d939e85f
#
_entry.id   a8437ca6b85dd05c7e235b19d939e85f
#
_cell.length_a   1.000
_cell.length_b   1.000
_cell.length_c   1.000
_cell.angle_alpha   90.00
_cell.angle_beta   90.00
_cell.angle_gamma   90.00
#
_symmetry.space_group_name_H-M   'P 1'
#
loop_
_entity.id
_entity.type
_entity.pdbx_description
1 polymer ?
#
loop_
_entity_poly.entity_id
_entity_poly.type
_entity_poly.pdbx_seq_one_letter_code
_entity_poly.pdbx_strand_id
1 'polypeptide(L)'
;MVSSKSTSLDALKSLRRLLILIILFILTNVCCENAGWAVENNTEERPNILFLFADDWGRHASVLSKIDGAGGINDVVQTPNFDKVASRGVLFRNAHVSAPSCTPCRSALLTGRHFWQTGTGSILRGAVYDSSIPSFPPLLREQGYCVGYSHKVWSPGTPANSPFTQDESFGKNGGRINQFSQTVTKLISKGTPRETAKLAILDEVRGNFRDMLNSCKDNAPFCYWFGPTNVHRKWIKGSGKDLWGIDPDSLQGKMPAFLPDVPEVRQDLADYFGEIAAWDAAVGVLLDELEKAKLTDNTLVVISGDHGAPGFPHGKCNLYSFGTGVCLSVTGPGVVGGRVVDDMVSLIDLAPTFLETARIKPPESMTGRSLWPLLHSKKSGFIDPTRDCVFTGRERHVESARADFTPYPQRAIRTHDHVLIMNFRPDRWPLGDPYRLEDGPEPTQQELETNTRVTLPDEDAGPTKAWLVQSRKEESWKQLFNKVYGKRMPIELFDLTQDPYEMHNLAGERAHAEVVKKLMNRLLSELYKTKDPRLKNDGEFYETPPMAGPLKEKSPGWKNQKRKP
;
A
#
# COMPACT_ATOMS: atom_id res chain seq x y z
N MET A 1 -42.87 -65.81 -49.72
CA MET A 1 -42.82 -65.51 -48.25
C MET A 1 -41.50 -65.95 -47.67
N VAL A 2 -40.48 -65.21 -47.82
CA VAL A 2 -39.27 -65.32 -47.01
C VAL A 2 -38.49 -63.98 -47.19
N SER A 3 -38.63 -63.04 -46.30
CA SER A 3 -37.69 -61.91 -46.15
C SER A 3 -38.19 -60.94 -45.07
N SER A 4 -38.02 -61.24 -43.78
CA SER A 4 -38.20 -60.25 -42.74
C SER A 4 -37.59 -60.61 -41.39
N LYS A 5 -36.56 -61.53 -41.33
CA LYS A 5 -35.92 -61.87 -40.05
C LYS A 5 -34.42 -61.49 -39.95
N SER A 6 -33.85 -60.93 -41.02
CA SER A 6 -32.43 -60.59 -41.01
C SER A 6 -32.11 -59.18 -40.44
N THR A 7 -33.03 -58.23 -40.52
CA THR A 7 -32.80 -56.83 -40.15
C THR A 7 -32.84 -56.55 -38.62
N SER A 8 -33.45 -57.42 -37.83
CA SER A 8 -33.56 -57.20 -36.36
C SER A 8 -32.30 -57.63 -35.60
N LEU A 9 -31.55 -58.61 -36.11
CA LEU A 9 -30.38 -59.13 -35.41
C LEU A 9 -29.14 -58.20 -35.56
N ASP A 10 -29.02 -57.53 -36.69
CA ASP A 10 -27.91 -56.58 -36.96
C ASP A 10 -28.14 -55.25 -36.25
N ALA A 11 -29.41 -54.83 -36.09
CA ALA A 11 -29.74 -53.66 -35.27
C ALA A 11 -29.44 -53.91 -33.77
N LEU A 12 -29.70 -55.11 -33.25
CA LEU A 12 -29.38 -55.47 -31.86
C LEU A 12 -27.85 -55.56 -31.62
N LYS A 13 -27.10 -56.04 -32.60
CA LYS A 13 -25.63 -56.10 -32.52
C LYS A 13 -25.00 -54.71 -32.57
N SER A 14 -25.54 -53.80 -33.39
CA SER A 14 -25.12 -52.42 -33.46
C SER A 14 -25.44 -51.65 -32.18
N LEU A 15 -26.61 -51.84 -31.60
CA LEU A 15 -27.00 -51.24 -30.30
C LEU A 15 -26.10 -51.74 -29.13
N ARG A 16 -25.78 -53.03 -29.14
CA ARG A 16 -24.87 -53.61 -28.14
C ARG A 16 -23.44 -53.07 -28.24
N ARG A 17 -22.92 -52.84 -29.44
CA ARG A 17 -21.63 -52.21 -29.68
C ARG A 17 -21.60 -50.75 -29.25
N LEU A 18 -22.68 -50.01 -29.50
CA LEU A 18 -22.84 -48.62 -29.07
C LEU A 18 -22.90 -48.50 -27.51
N LEU A 19 -23.64 -49.43 -26.87
CA LEU A 19 -23.71 -49.47 -25.41
C LEU A 19 -22.35 -49.80 -24.76
N ILE A 20 -21.57 -50.73 -25.34
CA ILE A 20 -20.24 -51.07 -24.86
C ILE A 20 -19.28 -49.90 -25.05
N LEU A 21 -19.36 -49.14 -26.15
CA LEU A 21 -18.56 -47.96 -26.36
C LEU A 21 -18.92 -46.81 -25.39
N ILE A 22 -20.18 -46.63 -25.08
CA ILE A 22 -20.67 -45.65 -24.11
C ILE A 22 -20.23 -46.04 -22.69
N ILE A 23 -20.28 -47.30 -22.32
CA ILE A 23 -19.81 -47.80 -21.01
C ILE A 23 -18.30 -47.67 -20.90
N LEU A 24 -17.53 -47.97 -21.96
CA LEU A 24 -16.09 -47.74 -22.01
C LEU A 24 -15.72 -46.25 -21.91
N PHE A 25 -16.48 -45.37 -22.57
CA PHE A 25 -16.27 -43.92 -22.49
C PHE A 25 -16.63 -43.36 -21.09
N ILE A 26 -17.68 -43.89 -20.44
CA ILE A 26 -18.03 -43.54 -19.06
C ILE A 26 -16.98 -44.06 -18.07
N LEU A 27 -16.49 -45.28 -18.26
CA LEU A 27 -15.44 -45.86 -17.40
C LEU A 27 -14.07 -45.13 -17.56
N THR A 28 -13.72 -44.67 -18.75
CA THR A 28 -12.52 -43.86 -18.96
C THR A 28 -12.64 -42.43 -18.36
N ASN A 29 -13.80 -41.81 -18.39
CA ASN A 29 -14.02 -40.53 -17.75
C ASN A 29 -14.14 -40.62 -16.21
N VAL A 30 -14.73 -41.69 -15.66
CA VAL A 30 -14.78 -41.93 -14.22
C VAL A 30 -13.39 -42.29 -13.65
N CYS A 31 -12.51 -42.91 -14.45
CA CYS A 31 -11.10 -43.08 -14.05
C CYS A 31 -10.27 -41.79 -14.13
N CYS A 32 -10.66 -40.81 -14.93
CA CYS A 32 -10.00 -39.49 -14.95
C CYS A 32 -10.50 -38.55 -13.86
N GLU A 33 -11.75 -38.70 -13.35
CA GLU A 33 -12.23 -37.89 -12.23
C GLU A 33 -11.79 -38.40 -10.85
N ASN A 34 -11.29 -39.64 -10.76
CA ASN A 34 -10.66 -40.20 -9.54
C ASN A 34 -9.11 -40.24 -9.63
N ALA A 35 -8.50 -39.50 -10.55
CA ALA A 35 -7.14 -39.01 -10.33
C ALA A 35 -7.23 -38.03 -9.15
N GLY A 36 -7.42 -38.59 -7.96
CA GLY A 36 -7.18 -37.89 -6.73
C GLY A 36 -5.86 -37.18 -6.89
N TRP A 37 -5.80 -35.94 -6.51
CA TRP A 37 -4.58 -35.28 -6.17
C TRP A 37 -3.87 -36.20 -5.20
N ALA A 38 -3.09 -37.13 -5.73
CA ALA A 38 -1.98 -37.70 -4.99
C ALA A 38 -1.19 -36.46 -4.62
N VAL A 39 -1.25 -36.07 -3.36
CA VAL A 39 -0.24 -35.27 -2.72
C VAL A 39 1.03 -36.09 -2.96
N GLU A 40 1.70 -35.87 -4.10
CA GLU A 40 3.11 -36.12 -4.18
C GLU A 40 3.66 -35.40 -2.97
N ASN A 41 4.12 -36.15 -2.00
CA ASN A 41 5.03 -35.67 -0.97
C ASN A 41 6.31 -35.25 -1.68
N ASN A 42 6.20 -34.20 -2.51
CA ASN A 42 7.31 -33.47 -3.01
C ASN A 42 7.80 -32.68 -1.79
N THR A 43 8.85 -33.18 -1.20
CA THR A 43 9.57 -32.59 -0.05
C THR A 43 10.33 -31.31 -0.47
N GLU A 44 9.90 -30.62 -1.52
CA GLU A 44 10.37 -29.29 -1.82
C GLU A 44 9.99 -28.37 -0.64
N GLU A 45 11.01 -27.85 0.00
CA GLU A 45 10.88 -26.92 1.11
C GLU A 45 9.99 -25.73 0.70
N ARG A 46 8.98 -25.43 1.51
CA ARG A 46 8.15 -24.24 1.30
C ARG A 46 9.00 -22.99 1.52
N PRO A 47 8.98 -22.00 0.60
CA PRO A 47 9.81 -20.81 0.73
C PRO A 47 9.50 -20.02 2.00
N ASN A 48 10.53 -19.41 2.57
CA ASN A 48 10.37 -18.33 3.55
C ASN A 48 9.76 -17.10 2.89
N ILE A 49 9.18 -16.21 3.68
CA ILE A 49 8.64 -14.93 3.25
C ILE A 49 9.28 -13.82 4.10
N LEU A 50 10.05 -12.95 3.46
CA LEU A 50 10.59 -11.74 4.06
C LEU A 50 9.86 -10.54 3.48
N PHE A 51 8.93 -9.97 4.24
CA PHE A 51 8.13 -8.81 3.85
C PHE A 51 8.66 -7.54 4.51
N LEU A 52 9.21 -6.65 3.72
CA LEU A 52 9.83 -5.38 4.10
C LEU A 52 8.88 -4.25 3.72
N PHE A 53 8.28 -3.58 4.71
CA PHE A 53 7.13 -2.72 4.49
C PHE A 53 7.24 -1.40 5.27
N ALA A 54 7.70 -0.35 4.61
CA ALA A 54 7.86 0.98 5.20
C ALA A 54 6.52 1.68 5.44
N ASP A 55 6.49 2.58 6.42
CA ASP A 55 5.37 3.49 6.64
C ASP A 55 5.59 4.77 5.84
N ASP A 56 4.57 5.25 5.11
CA ASP A 56 4.60 6.49 4.33
C ASP A 56 5.66 6.53 3.19
N TRP A 57 6.08 5.39 2.66
CA TRP A 57 6.99 5.31 1.52
C TRP A 57 6.24 5.15 0.21
N GLY A 58 6.13 6.25 -0.53
CA GLY A 58 5.53 6.27 -1.85
C GLY A 58 6.42 5.68 -2.95
N ARG A 59 6.16 6.11 -4.18
CA ARG A 59 6.87 5.65 -5.38
C ARG A 59 8.19 6.42 -5.57
N HIS A 60 9.12 6.28 -4.60
CA HIS A 60 10.39 6.99 -4.55
C HIS A 60 11.56 6.03 -4.39
N ALA A 61 12.26 5.74 -5.50
CA ALA A 61 13.46 4.91 -5.53
C ALA A 61 14.37 5.32 -6.68
N SER A 62 15.69 5.17 -6.50
CA SER A 62 16.69 5.57 -7.51
C SER A 62 16.56 4.80 -8.83
N VAL A 63 16.12 3.53 -8.81
CA VAL A 63 15.86 2.77 -10.03
C VAL A 63 14.75 3.37 -10.89
N LEU A 64 13.80 4.08 -10.30
CA LEU A 64 12.66 4.67 -11.02
C LEU A 64 13.08 5.85 -11.90
N SER A 65 14.14 6.59 -11.53
CA SER A 65 14.71 7.62 -12.41
C SER A 65 15.16 7.04 -13.76
N LYS A 66 15.69 5.80 -13.76
CA LYS A 66 16.11 5.11 -14.99
C LYS A 66 14.93 4.60 -15.80
N ILE A 67 13.83 4.22 -15.15
CA ILE A 67 12.67 3.58 -15.78
C ILE A 67 11.67 4.61 -16.32
N ASP A 68 11.43 5.67 -15.56
CA ASP A 68 10.46 6.72 -15.91
C ASP A 68 11.11 7.88 -16.69
N GLY A 69 12.43 7.91 -16.74
CA GLY A 69 13.23 8.99 -17.32
C GLY A 69 13.75 9.95 -16.25
N ALA A 70 14.94 10.50 -16.52
CA ALA A 70 15.57 11.49 -15.65
C ALA A 70 14.87 12.85 -15.74
N GLY A 71 15.11 13.72 -14.76
CA GLY A 71 14.56 15.08 -14.67
C GLY A 71 13.52 15.27 -13.57
N GLY A 72 13.13 14.19 -12.86
CA GLY A 72 12.22 14.24 -11.73
C GLY A 72 12.90 14.08 -10.38
N ILE A 73 12.10 14.13 -9.31
CA ILE A 73 12.58 14.04 -7.93
C ILE A 73 13.27 12.70 -7.60
N ASN A 74 12.98 11.62 -8.34
CA ASN A 74 13.63 10.33 -8.15
C ASN A 74 15.12 10.32 -8.55
N ASP A 75 15.62 11.34 -9.26
CA ASP A 75 17.06 11.50 -9.53
C ASP A 75 17.90 11.70 -8.26
N VAL A 76 17.27 12.16 -7.18
CA VAL A 76 17.93 12.54 -5.93
C VAL A 76 17.78 11.45 -4.85
N VAL A 77 16.86 10.51 -5.05
CA VAL A 77 16.61 9.41 -4.11
C VAL A 77 17.77 8.41 -4.11
N GLN A 78 18.09 7.86 -2.93
CA GLN A 78 19.18 6.90 -2.73
C GLN A 78 18.64 5.61 -2.13
N THR A 79 18.44 4.58 -2.97
CA THR A 79 17.91 3.26 -2.58
C THR A 79 18.69 2.08 -3.17
N PRO A 80 20.02 1.98 -2.93
CA PRO A 80 20.84 0.97 -3.58
C PRO A 80 20.46 -0.48 -3.24
N ASN A 81 19.92 -0.73 -2.04
CA ASN A 81 19.51 -2.08 -1.63
C ASN A 81 18.18 -2.48 -2.28
N PHE A 82 17.21 -1.57 -2.36
CA PHE A 82 15.99 -1.78 -3.13
C PHE A 82 16.31 -2.00 -4.62
N ASP A 83 17.18 -1.18 -5.19
CA ASP A 83 17.61 -1.30 -6.60
C ASP A 83 18.26 -2.66 -6.88
N LYS A 84 19.05 -3.20 -5.93
CA LYS A 84 19.63 -4.54 -6.02
C LYS A 84 18.55 -5.62 -6.09
N VAL A 85 17.51 -5.52 -5.26
CA VAL A 85 16.36 -6.45 -5.28
C VAL A 85 15.56 -6.30 -6.57
N ALA A 86 15.27 -5.07 -7.00
CA ALA A 86 14.56 -4.77 -8.23
C ALA A 86 15.29 -5.32 -9.46
N SER A 87 16.62 -5.22 -9.50
CA SER A 87 17.43 -5.74 -10.62
C SER A 87 17.50 -7.27 -10.70
N ARG A 88 17.36 -7.95 -9.55
CA ARG A 88 17.37 -9.42 -9.47
C ARG A 88 15.98 -10.04 -9.56
N GLY A 89 14.96 -9.28 -9.26
CA GLY A 89 13.57 -9.70 -9.19
C GLY A 89 12.69 -9.09 -10.28
N VAL A 90 11.44 -8.88 -9.91
CA VAL A 90 10.42 -8.19 -10.69
C VAL A 90 10.13 -6.85 -10.01
N LEU A 91 10.27 -5.76 -10.75
CA LEU A 91 9.79 -4.43 -10.34
C LEU A 91 8.44 -4.16 -10.99
N PHE A 92 7.42 -3.88 -10.18
CA PHE A 92 6.10 -3.47 -10.64
C PHE A 92 6.05 -1.95 -10.78
N ARG A 93 5.91 -1.45 -12.03
CA ARG A 93 5.88 0.00 -12.30
C ARG A 93 4.62 0.67 -11.77
N ASN A 94 3.48 -0.03 -11.83
CA ASN A 94 2.16 0.48 -11.53
C ASN A 94 1.55 -0.24 -10.31
N ALA A 95 2.26 -0.18 -9.17
CA ALA A 95 1.77 -0.70 -7.90
C ALA A 95 1.06 0.41 -7.12
N HIS A 96 -0.18 0.13 -6.68
CA HIS A 96 -1.02 1.08 -5.97
C HIS A 96 -1.63 0.46 -4.71
N VAL A 97 -1.99 1.32 -3.76
CA VAL A 97 -2.66 0.92 -2.52
C VAL A 97 -4.18 0.98 -2.66
N SER A 98 -4.90 0.17 -1.89
CA SER A 98 -6.37 0.23 -1.83
C SER A 98 -6.87 1.50 -1.14
N ALA A 99 -6.09 2.04 -0.17
CA ALA A 99 -6.36 3.31 0.48
C ALA A 99 -5.06 3.99 0.91
N PRO A 100 -4.84 5.29 0.63
CA PRO A 100 -3.62 6.01 1.02
C PRO A 100 -3.67 6.47 2.49
N SER A 101 -3.81 5.51 3.39
CA SER A 101 -3.93 5.72 4.84
C SER A 101 -3.51 4.44 5.57
N CYS A 102 -2.68 4.55 6.61
CA CYS A 102 -2.00 3.42 7.25
C CYS A 102 -2.91 2.21 7.57
N THR A 103 -3.86 2.35 8.51
CA THR A 103 -4.72 1.23 8.92
C THR A 103 -5.60 0.69 7.80
N PRO A 104 -6.30 1.52 6.99
CA PRO A 104 -7.06 1.04 5.84
C PRO A 104 -6.23 0.29 4.81
N CYS A 105 -5.03 0.80 4.47
CA CYS A 105 -4.10 0.11 3.57
C CYS A 105 -3.68 -1.25 4.14
N ARG A 106 -3.24 -1.27 5.42
CA ARG A 106 -2.75 -2.48 6.08
C ARG A 106 -3.85 -3.51 6.31
N SER A 107 -5.10 -3.08 6.61
CA SER A 107 -6.26 -3.96 6.67
C SER A 107 -6.54 -4.61 5.32
N ALA A 108 -6.53 -3.81 4.25
CA ALA A 108 -6.74 -4.28 2.89
C ALA A 108 -5.67 -5.30 2.46
N LEU A 109 -4.39 -4.99 2.71
CA LEU A 109 -3.26 -5.86 2.39
C LEU A 109 -3.33 -7.18 3.17
N LEU A 110 -3.56 -7.15 4.48
CA LEU A 110 -3.63 -8.33 5.34
C LEU A 110 -4.72 -9.31 4.90
N THR A 111 -5.87 -8.76 4.47
CA THR A 111 -7.06 -9.56 4.13
C THR A 111 -7.19 -9.87 2.63
N GLY A 112 -6.32 -9.29 1.79
CA GLY A 112 -6.44 -9.42 0.33
C GLY A 112 -7.74 -8.85 -0.23
N ARG A 113 -8.30 -7.81 0.40
CA ARG A 113 -9.60 -7.21 0.03
C ARG A 113 -9.47 -5.70 -0.18
N HIS A 114 -10.39 -5.12 -0.93
CA HIS A 114 -10.50 -3.67 -0.94
C HIS A 114 -10.74 -3.14 0.49
N PHE A 115 -10.20 -1.95 0.80
CA PHE A 115 -10.28 -1.41 2.15
C PHE A 115 -11.72 -1.30 2.66
N TRP A 116 -12.71 -0.99 1.81
CA TRP A 116 -14.13 -0.91 2.19
C TRP A 116 -14.79 -2.25 2.53
N GLN A 117 -14.09 -3.38 2.28
CA GLN A 117 -14.53 -4.72 2.66
C GLN A 117 -13.93 -5.18 4.01
N THR A 118 -13.20 -4.29 4.72
CA THR A 118 -12.50 -4.64 5.96
C THR A 118 -13.25 -4.19 7.23
N GLY A 119 -14.55 -3.90 7.10
CA GLY A 119 -15.38 -3.47 8.22
C GLY A 119 -14.82 -2.24 8.92
N THR A 120 -14.66 -2.30 10.24
CA THR A 120 -14.11 -1.22 11.05
C THR A 120 -12.60 -0.97 10.85
N GLY A 121 -11.91 -1.85 10.13
CA GLY A 121 -10.52 -1.65 9.66
C GLY A 121 -10.39 -0.67 8.49
N SER A 122 -11.50 -0.20 7.92
CA SER A 122 -11.53 0.69 6.76
C SER A 122 -11.30 2.18 7.05
N ILE A 123 -11.10 2.54 8.31
CA ILE A 123 -10.76 3.91 8.75
C ILE A 123 -9.46 3.91 9.54
N LEU A 124 -8.85 5.08 9.75
CA LEU A 124 -7.62 5.18 10.53
C LEU A 124 -7.89 5.23 12.03
N ARG A 125 -8.29 6.40 12.54
CA ARG A 125 -8.54 6.59 13.98
C ARG A 125 -9.88 6.00 14.39
N GLY A 126 -9.87 5.23 15.47
CA GLY A 126 -11.02 4.46 15.95
C GLY A 126 -11.23 3.13 15.24
N ALA A 127 -10.32 2.71 14.37
CA ALA A 127 -10.37 1.39 13.75
C ALA A 127 -10.32 0.26 14.80
N VAL A 128 -11.07 -0.79 14.53
CA VAL A 128 -11.03 -2.06 15.28
C VAL A 128 -10.76 -3.17 14.27
N TYR A 129 -9.78 -4.02 14.56
CA TYR A 129 -9.49 -5.16 13.70
C TYR A 129 -10.60 -6.20 13.80
N ASP A 130 -11.10 -6.66 12.66
CA ASP A 130 -12.13 -7.70 12.58
C ASP A 130 -11.49 -9.06 12.28
N SER A 131 -11.30 -9.87 13.33
CA SER A 131 -10.69 -11.21 13.22
C SER A 131 -11.59 -12.23 12.52
N SER A 132 -12.86 -11.93 12.26
CA SER A 132 -13.74 -12.79 11.46
C SER A 132 -13.40 -12.75 9.97
N ILE A 133 -12.66 -11.73 9.55
CA ILE A 133 -12.18 -11.60 8.17
C ILE A 133 -10.84 -12.35 8.05
N PRO A 134 -10.75 -13.39 7.21
CA PRO A 134 -9.51 -14.13 6.99
C PRO A 134 -8.36 -13.21 6.56
N SER A 135 -7.19 -13.38 7.16
CA SER A 135 -5.96 -12.68 6.81
C SER A 135 -4.78 -13.66 6.69
N PHE A 136 -3.75 -13.30 5.94
CA PHE A 136 -2.67 -14.25 5.62
C PHE A 136 -1.83 -14.71 6.83
N PRO A 137 -1.53 -13.90 7.88
CA PRO A 137 -0.64 -14.36 8.94
C PRO A 137 -1.19 -15.54 9.76
N PRO A 138 -2.47 -15.52 10.25
CA PRO A 138 -3.05 -16.69 10.90
C PRO A 138 -3.08 -17.93 10.01
N LEU A 139 -3.42 -17.77 8.71
CA LEU A 139 -3.47 -18.88 7.76
C LEU A 139 -2.10 -19.51 7.53
N LEU A 140 -1.03 -18.70 7.48
CA LEU A 140 0.35 -19.21 7.42
C LEU A 140 0.74 -19.96 8.70
N ARG A 141 0.39 -19.42 9.87
CA ARG A 141 0.66 -20.05 11.18
C ARG A 141 -0.01 -21.41 11.30
N GLU A 142 -1.27 -21.53 10.90
CA GLU A 142 -2.02 -22.79 10.89
C GLU A 142 -1.35 -23.87 10.02
N GLN A 143 -0.59 -23.46 9.02
CA GLN A 143 0.17 -24.34 8.14
C GLN A 143 1.64 -24.52 8.56
N GLY A 144 1.98 -24.13 9.80
CA GLY A 144 3.29 -24.39 10.38
C GLY A 144 4.39 -23.39 10.00
N TYR A 145 4.05 -22.22 9.49
CA TYR A 145 5.02 -21.12 9.36
C TYR A 145 5.36 -20.54 10.72
N CYS A 146 6.63 -20.25 10.93
CA CYS A 146 7.12 -19.40 12.00
C CYS A 146 6.79 -17.94 11.64
N VAL A 147 5.71 -17.39 12.19
CA VAL A 147 5.28 -16.03 11.90
C VAL A 147 5.94 -15.06 12.88
N GLY A 148 6.48 -13.96 12.37
CA GLY A 148 7.12 -12.95 13.20
C GLY A 148 6.99 -11.54 12.61
N TYR A 149 7.08 -10.51 13.46
CA TYR A 149 7.10 -9.15 13.03
C TYR A 149 7.95 -8.25 13.93
N SER A 150 8.36 -7.10 13.36
CA SER A 150 8.90 -5.97 14.14
C SER A 150 8.16 -4.70 13.81
N HIS A 151 7.87 -3.92 14.87
CA HIS A 151 7.28 -2.59 14.83
C HIS A 151 5.80 -2.56 14.37
N LYS A 152 5.47 -1.80 13.32
CA LYS A 152 4.10 -1.51 12.90
C LYS A 152 3.61 -2.49 11.83
N VAL A 153 2.66 -3.34 12.18
CA VAL A 153 1.97 -4.23 11.22
C VAL A 153 0.53 -3.78 10.96
N TRP A 154 -0.20 -3.39 12.00
CA TRP A 154 -1.56 -2.85 11.91
C TRP A 154 -1.78 -1.81 13.00
N SER A 155 -1.87 -0.54 12.62
CA SER A 155 -2.15 0.60 13.50
C SER A 155 -2.21 1.92 12.70
N PRO A 156 -2.74 2.99 13.29
CA PRO A 156 -3.36 3.09 14.61
C PRO A 156 -4.76 2.47 14.65
N GLY A 157 -5.14 1.95 15.82
CA GLY A 157 -6.44 1.31 16.03
C GLY A 157 -6.42 0.44 17.29
N THR A 158 -7.45 -0.37 17.46
CA THR A 158 -7.53 -1.33 18.56
C THR A 158 -7.21 -2.73 18.06
N PRO A 159 -6.02 -3.27 18.32
CA PRO A 159 -5.60 -4.57 17.81
C PRO A 159 -6.01 -5.72 18.73
N ALA A 160 -7.14 -5.62 19.44
CA ALA A 160 -7.57 -6.62 20.43
C ALA A 160 -7.57 -8.06 19.89
N ASN A 161 -7.75 -8.20 18.57
CA ASN A 161 -7.68 -9.47 17.85
C ASN A 161 -6.71 -9.34 16.65
N SER A 162 -5.54 -8.76 16.88
CA SER A 162 -4.52 -8.57 15.84
C SER A 162 -4.24 -9.87 15.08
N PRO A 163 -3.94 -9.81 13.78
CA PRO A 163 -3.52 -10.98 13.00
C PRO A 163 -2.20 -11.59 13.50
N PHE A 164 -1.46 -10.85 14.34
CA PHE A 164 -0.23 -11.29 15.00
C PHE A 164 -0.45 -11.41 16.50
N THR A 165 0.15 -12.42 17.12
CA THR A 165 0.17 -12.59 18.57
C THR A 165 1.30 -11.76 19.20
N GLN A 166 1.26 -11.60 20.54
CA GLN A 166 2.31 -10.86 21.25
C GLN A 166 3.67 -11.58 21.18
N ASP A 167 3.67 -12.92 21.18
CA ASP A 167 4.89 -13.72 21.12
C ASP A 167 5.58 -13.69 19.75
N GLU A 168 4.88 -13.21 18.72
CA GLU A 168 5.40 -13.01 17.37
C GLU A 168 6.10 -11.65 17.19
N SER A 169 6.17 -10.83 18.23
CA SER A 169 6.79 -9.51 18.21
C SER A 169 8.27 -9.58 18.54
N PHE A 170 9.13 -9.17 17.61
CA PHE A 170 10.57 -9.11 17.74
C PHE A 170 11.06 -7.66 17.75
N GLY A 171 11.27 -7.12 18.93
CA GLY A 171 11.66 -5.71 19.13
C GLY A 171 12.56 -5.50 20.36
N LYS A 172 13.06 -6.58 20.98
CA LYS A 172 13.83 -6.51 22.24
C LYS A 172 15.19 -5.81 22.09
N ASN A 173 15.80 -5.88 20.90
CA ASN A 173 17.07 -5.23 20.62
C ASN A 173 16.94 -3.71 20.42
N GLY A 174 15.72 -3.21 20.23
CA GLY A 174 15.41 -1.79 20.10
C GLY A 174 14.50 -1.47 18.92
N GLY A 175 14.10 -0.21 18.83
CA GLY A 175 13.18 0.30 17.80
C GLY A 175 13.50 1.72 17.35
N ARG A 176 14.77 2.16 17.53
CA ARG A 176 15.21 3.53 17.22
C ARG A 176 15.18 3.84 15.71
N ILE A 177 15.06 2.82 14.87
CA ILE A 177 14.79 2.97 13.44
C ILE A 177 13.53 3.81 13.20
N ASN A 178 12.52 3.74 14.07
CA ASN A 178 11.28 4.49 13.99
C ASN A 178 11.45 6.01 14.22
N GLN A 179 12.63 6.43 14.64
CA GLN A 179 13.01 7.82 14.90
C GLN A 179 14.49 8.00 14.48
N PHE A 180 14.80 7.60 13.25
CA PHE A 180 16.19 7.49 12.79
C PHE A 180 16.92 8.82 12.84
N SER A 181 16.45 9.85 12.12
CA SER A 181 17.12 11.14 12.07
C SER A 181 17.23 11.80 13.45
N GLN A 182 16.18 11.74 14.27
CA GLN A 182 16.19 12.30 15.63
C GLN A 182 17.24 11.61 16.50
N THR A 183 17.32 10.28 16.41
CA THR A 183 18.26 9.50 17.24
C THR A 183 19.69 9.69 16.79
N VAL A 184 19.97 9.62 15.48
CA VAL A 184 21.32 9.81 14.94
C VAL A 184 21.82 11.22 15.24
N THR A 185 21.03 12.26 14.99
CA THR A 185 21.39 13.65 15.28
C THR A 185 21.71 13.86 16.77
N LYS A 186 20.89 13.26 17.67
CA LYS A 186 21.12 13.29 19.10
C LYS A 186 22.43 12.59 19.52
N LEU A 187 22.79 11.46 18.90
CA LEU A 187 24.04 10.75 19.17
C LEU A 187 25.24 11.56 18.68
N ILE A 188 25.15 12.15 17.49
CA ILE A 188 26.20 13.02 16.95
C ILE A 188 26.43 14.25 17.86
N SER A 189 25.36 14.89 18.35
CA SER A 189 25.48 16.04 19.26
C SER A 189 26.16 15.70 20.61
N LYS A 190 26.20 14.40 20.94
CA LYS A 190 26.93 13.87 22.12
C LYS A 190 28.34 13.37 21.80
N GLY A 191 28.86 13.63 20.60
CA GLY A 191 30.21 13.27 20.18
C GLY A 191 30.33 11.89 19.51
N THR A 192 29.23 11.17 19.26
CA THR A 192 29.32 9.90 18.52
C THR A 192 29.59 10.19 17.03
N PRO A 193 30.57 9.55 16.39
CA PRO A 193 30.78 9.66 14.94
C PRO A 193 29.51 9.25 14.16
N ARG A 194 29.23 9.95 13.07
CA ARG A 194 28.00 9.76 12.25
C ARG A 194 27.75 8.31 11.88
N GLU A 195 28.73 7.64 11.29
CA GLU A 195 28.56 6.25 10.83
C GLU A 195 28.37 5.28 12.00
N THR A 196 29.06 5.51 13.13
CA THR A 196 28.86 4.73 14.37
C THR A 196 27.41 4.91 14.90
N ALA A 197 26.88 6.14 14.85
CA ALA A 197 25.52 6.43 15.30
C ALA A 197 24.47 5.74 14.43
N LYS A 198 24.67 5.71 13.10
CA LYS A 198 23.79 4.97 12.17
C LYS A 198 23.87 3.46 12.42
N LEU A 199 25.08 2.90 12.50
CA LEU A 199 25.29 1.47 12.72
C LEU A 199 24.64 0.98 14.02
N ALA A 200 24.70 1.77 15.10
CA ALA A 200 24.07 1.41 16.38
C ALA A 200 22.54 1.22 16.28
N ILE A 201 21.87 1.88 15.32
CA ILE A 201 20.45 1.69 15.06
C ILE A 201 20.22 0.49 14.14
N LEU A 202 21.05 0.33 13.12
CA LEU A 202 20.97 -0.79 12.19
C LEU A 202 21.27 -2.12 12.88
N ASP A 203 22.10 -2.13 13.92
CA ASP A 203 22.36 -3.31 14.73
C ASP A 203 21.15 -3.75 15.57
N GLU A 204 20.25 -2.83 15.96
CA GLU A 204 18.97 -3.19 16.56
C GLU A 204 18.08 -3.96 15.56
N VAL A 205 18.02 -3.49 14.32
CA VAL A 205 17.28 -4.17 13.23
C VAL A 205 17.85 -5.57 13.01
N ARG A 206 19.18 -5.68 12.95
CA ARG A 206 19.92 -6.93 12.84
C ARG A 206 19.58 -7.91 13.97
N GLY A 207 19.66 -7.44 15.21
CA GLY A 207 19.38 -8.22 16.41
C GLY A 207 17.95 -8.75 16.43
N ASN A 208 16.98 -7.90 16.13
CA ASN A 208 15.57 -8.29 16.09
C ASN A 208 15.29 -9.41 15.06
N PHE A 209 15.90 -9.33 13.88
CA PHE A 209 15.74 -10.35 12.84
C PHE A 209 16.43 -11.66 13.22
N ARG A 210 17.64 -11.59 13.80
CA ARG A 210 18.33 -12.79 14.32
C ARG A 210 17.53 -13.50 15.41
N ASP A 211 16.94 -12.73 16.33
CA ASP A 211 16.08 -13.31 17.38
C ASP A 211 14.89 -14.05 16.77
N MET A 212 14.29 -13.48 15.71
CA MET A 212 13.21 -14.15 14.98
C MET A 212 13.70 -15.45 14.32
N LEU A 213 14.78 -15.41 13.57
CA LEU A 213 15.34 -16.62 12.93
C LEU A 213 15.67 -17.72 13.94
N ASN A 214 16.24 -17.33 15.10
CA ASN A 214 16.58 -18.28 16.18
C ASN A 214 15.33 -18.84 16.90
N SER A 215 14.18 -18.17 16.81
CA SER A 215 12.94 -18.64 17.44
C SER A 215 12.22 -19.69 16.62
N CYS A 216 12.51 -19.77 15.30
CA CYS A 216 11.90 -20.73 14.41
C CYS A 216 12.46 -22.14 14.69
N LYS A 217 11.58 -23.11 15.00
CA LYS A 217 11.92 -24.48 15.36
C LYS A 217 11.88 -25.40 14.14
N ASP A 218 12.61 -26.51 14.22
CA ASP A 218 12.47 -27.66 13.33
C ASP A 218 12.54 -27.34 11.83
N ASN A 219 13.36 -26.35 11.43
CA ASN A 219 13.47 -25.87 10.05
C ASN A 219 12.13 -25.39 9.45
N ALA A 220 11.19 -24.98 10.29
CA ALA A 220 9.93 -24.41 9.82
C ALA A 220 10.18 -23.18 8.92
N PRO A 221 9.48 -23.06 7.78
CA PRO A 221 9.58 -21.85 6.98
C PRO A 221 9.06 -20.66 7.79
N PHE A 222 9.67 -19.48 7.61
CA PHE A 222 9.24 -18.29 8.30
C PHE A 222 8.46 -17.33 7.40
N CYS A 223 7.61 -16.51 8.04
CA CYS A 223 7.06 -15.28 7.46
C CYS A 223 7.37 -14.13 8.42
N TYR A 224 8.29 -13.25 8.02
CA TYR A 224 8.67 -12.11 8.83
C TYR A 224 8.28 -10.79 8.18
N TRP A 225 7.49 -9.99 8.92
CA TRP A 225 7.10 -8.64 8.52
C TRP A 225 7.95 -7.60 9.25
N PHE A 226 8.90 -7.01 8.56
CA PHE A 226 9.63 -5.83 9.06
C PHE A 226 8.87 -4.57 8.65
N GLY A 227 8.21 -3.93 9.60
CA GLY A 227 7.35 -2.78 9.40
C GLY A 227 7.71 -1.59 10.29
N PRO A 228 8.85 -0.92 10.12
CA PRO A 228 9.15 0.28 10.91
C PRO A 228 8.17 1.41 10.59
N THR A 229 8.01 2.34 11.53
CA THR A 229 7.29 3.60 11.26
C THR A 229 8.16 4.63 10.53
N ASN A 230 9.44 4.36 10.31
CA ASN A 230 10.25 5.05 9.32
C ASN A 230 9.67 4.66 7.94
N VAL A 231 9.36 5.57 7.10
CA VAL A 231 9.73 6.93 6.77
C VAL A 231 8.75 8.01 7.31
N HIS A 232 7.79 7.66 8.15
CA HIS A 232 6.77 8.58 8.70
C HIS A 232 7.41 9.78 9.44
N ARG A 233 6.76 10.96 9.37
CA ARG A 233 7.16 12.13 10.17
C ARG A 233 7.13 11.82 11.68
N LYS A 234 7.96 12.53 12.50
CA LYS A 234 8.71 13.76 12.20
C LYS A 234 10.12 13.42 11.73
N TRP A 235 10.69 14.36 10.96
CA TRP A 235 12.11 14.33 10.56
C TRP A 235 12.85 15.51 11.19
N ILE A 236 14.19 15.44 11.22
CA ILE A 236 15.01 16.58 11.63
C ILE A 236 15.33 17.41 10.39
N LYS A 237 15.01 18.70 10.44
CA LYS A 237 15.35 19.64 9.35
C LYS A 237 16.85 19.61 9.07
N GLY A 238 17.22 19.41 7.83
CA GLY A 238 18.60 19.28 7.37
C GLY A 238 19.15 17.86 7.42
N SER A 239 18.42 16.89 8.00
CA SER A 239 18.94 15.52 8.17
C SER A 239 19.23 14.80 6.86
N GLY A 240 18.49 15.09 5.79
CA GLY A 240 18.78 14.53 4.47
C GLY A 240 20.19 14.87 3.99
N LYS A 241 20.57 16.13 4.09
CA LYS A 241 21.93 16.59 3.73
C LYS A 241 22.97 16.13 4.73
N ASP A 242 22.72 16.32 6.03
CA ASP A 242 23.70 16.07 7.09
C ASP A 242 24.03 14.59 7.26
N LEU A 243 23.05 13.72 7.12
CA LEU A 243 23.23 12.29 7.33
C LEU A 243 23.54 11.53 6.03
N TRP A 244 22.99 11.96 4.89
CA TRP A 244 23.03 11.19 3.64
C TRP A 244 23.62 11.95 2.45
N GLY A 245 23.96 13.24 2.61
CA GLY A 245 24.51 14.07 1.55
C GLY A 245 23.50 14.45 0.47
N ILE A 246 22.19 14.33 0.77
CA ILE A 246 21.11 14.71 -0.16
C ILE A 246 20.96 16.22 -0.12
N ASP A 247 21.49 16.91 -1.15
CA ASP A 247 21.43 18.35 -1.25
C ASP A 247 20.05 18.82 -1.72
N PRO A 248 19.30 19.64 -0.93
CA PRO A 248 18.02 20.21 -1.34
C PRO A 248 18.07 20.96 -2.68
N ASP A 249 19.17 21.62 -3.00
CA ASP A 249 19.31 22.37 -4.24
C ASP A 249 19.38 21.47 -5.48
N SER A 250 19.70 20.19 -5.33
CA SER A 250 19.62 19.20 -6.41
C SER A 250 18.19 18.91 -6.88
N LEU A 251 17.18 19.33 -6.11
CA LEU A 251 15.75 19.24 -6.43
C LEU A 251 15.23 20.45 -7.24
N GLN A 252 16.00 21.53 -7.36
CA GLN A 252 15.59 22.72 -8.12
C GLN A 252 15.30 22.35 -9.57
N GLY A 253 14.12 22.76 -10.06
CA GLY A 253 13.64 22.48 -11.42
C GLY A 253 13.11 21.05 -11.62
N LYS A 254 13.06 20.22 -10.55
CA LYS A 254 12.56 18.83 -10.60
C LYS A 254 11.27 18.60 -9.82
N MET A 255 10.78 19.67 -9.17
CA MET A 255 9.59 19.58 -8.31
C MET A 255 8.33 19.26 -9.14
N PRO A 256 7.47 18.35 -8.67
CA PRO A 256 6.17 18.14 -9.30
C PRO A 256 5.30 19.39 -9.22
N ALA A 257 4.41 19.59 -10.20
CA ALA A 257 3.63 20.82 -10.36
C ALA A 257 2.72 21.19 -9.17
N PHE A 258 2.40 20.25 -8.31
CA PHE A 258 1.63 20.49 -7.07
C PHE A 258 2.50 20.90 -5.87
N LEU A 259 3.83 20.92 -6.00
CA LEU A 259 4.76 21.37 -4.96
C LEU A 259 5.46 22.66 -5.39
N PRO A 260 5.49 23.69 -4.52
CA PRO A 260 6.29 24.89 -4.78
C PRO A 260 7.78 24.56 -4.89
N ASP A 261 8.44 25.07 -5.92
CA ASP A 261 9.90 24.95 -6.04
C ASP A 261 10.60 26.06 -5.26
N VAL A 262 10.56 25.95 -3.92
CA VAL A 262 11.15 26.89 -2.97
C VAL A 262 12.08 26.16 -2.00
N PRO A 263 13.07 26.87 -1.39
CA PRO A 263 14.05 26.22 -0.53
C PRO A 263 13.45 25.40 0.61
N GLU A 264 12.38 25.89 1.26
CA GLU A 264 11.72 25.23 2.39
C GLU A 264 11.10 23.88 1.98
N VAL A 265 10.47 23.81 0.82
CA VAL A 265 9.82 22.62 0.30
C VAL A 265 10.85 21.61 -0.22
N ARG A 266 11.90 22.10 -0.92
CA ARG A 266 13.02 21.25 -1.32
C ARG A 266 13.73 20.64 -0.13
N GLN A 267 13.95 21.43 0.96
CA GLN A 267 14.57 20.92 2.19
C GLN A 267 13.72 19.83 2.84
N ASP A 268 12.39 20.03 2.94
CA ASP A 268 11.48 19.08 3.52
C ASP A 268 11.45 17.76 2.72
N LEU A 269 11.49 17.85 1.39
CA LEU A 269 11.55 16.68 0.50
C LEU A 269 12.91 15.97 0.56
N ALA A 270 14.02 16.70 0.70
CA ALA A 270 15.35 16.13 0.89
C ALA A 270 15.46 15.38 2.22
N ASP A 271 14.82 15.89 3.28
CA ASP A 271 14.75 15.20 4.58
C ASP A 271 13.91 13.93 4.53
N TYR A 272 12.80 13.95 3.78
CA TYR A 272 12.02 12.75 3.47
C TYR A 272 12.86 11.69 2.74
N PHE A 273 13.64 12.08 1.75
CA PHE A 273 14.56 11.18 1.03
C PHE A 273 15.69 10.66 1.94
N GLY A 274 16.10 11.44 2.95
CA GLY A 274 17.01 10.99 3.99
C GLY A 274 16.45 9.84 4.83
N GLU A 275 15.16 9.90 5.17
CA GLU A 275 14.49 8.78 5.87
C GLU A 275 14.30 7.56 4.96
N ILE A 276 14.09 7.76 3.66
CA ILE A 276 14.08 6.66 2.67
C ILE A 276 15.46 5.99 2.60
N ALA A 277 16.55 6.76 2.61
CA ALA A 277 17.91 6.20 2.65
C ALA A 277 18.17 5.40 3.94
N ALA A 278 17.62 5.84 5.08
CA ALA A 278 17.69 5.09 6.34
C ALA A 278 16.91 3.78 6.28
N TRP A 279 15.71 3.81 5.67
CA TRP A 279 14.91 2.61 5.37
C TRP A 279 15.68 1.63 4.47
N ASP A 280 16.24 2.12 3.37
CA ASP A 280 17.01 1.30 2.44
C ASP A 280 18.25 0.67 3.10
N ALA A 281 18.92 1.40 4.00
CA ALA A 281 20.02 0.85 4.78
C ALA A 281 19.56 -0.29 5.70
N ALA A 282 18.37 -0.20 6.31
CA ALA A 282 17.79 -1.28 7.10
C ALA A 282 17.41 -2.49 6.21
N VAL A 283 16.90 -2.27 5.01
CA VAL A 283 16.70 -3.33 4.00
C VAL A 283 18.01 -4.06 3.73
N GLY A 284 19.10 -3.33 3.51
CA GLY A 284 20.43 -3.91 3.30
C GLY A 284 20.87 -4.82 4.44
N VAL A 285 20.67 -4.40 5.68
CA VAL A 285 20.99 -5.21 6.88
C VAL A 285 20.22 -6.53 6.91
N LEU A 286 18.93 -6.51 6.58
CA LEU A 286 18.10 -7.73 6.59
C LEU A 286 18.48 -8.69 5.46
N LEU A 287 18.81 -8.16 4.29
CA LEU A 287 19.32 -8.96 3.17
C LEU A 287 20.67 -9.61 3.49
N ASP A 288 21.59 -8.87 4.15
CA ASP A 288 22.87 -9.40 4.60
C ASP A 288 22.72 -10.53 5.63
N GLU A 289 21.78 -10.40 6.56
CA GLU A 289 21.51 -11.45 7.56
C GLU A 289 20.89 -12.68 6.90
N LEU A 290 20.02 -12.51 5.91
CA LEU A 290 19.46 -13.60 5.11
C LEU A 290 20.55 -14.37 4.36
N GLU A 291 21.52 -13.65 3.76
CA GLU A 291 22.66 -14.25 3.07
C GLU A 291 23.59 -15.00 4.03
N LYS A 292 23.93 -14.42 5.20
CA LYS A 292 24.73 -15.07 6.25
C LYS A 292 24.07 -16.33 6.79
N ALA A 293 22.74 -16.34 6.90
CA ALA A 293 21.97 -17.50 7.29
C ALA A 293 21.84 -18.56 6.18
N LYS A 294 22.29 -18.27 4.94
CA LYS A 294 22.16 -19.12 3.74
C LYS A 294 20.72 -19.43 3.37
N LEU A 295 19.82 -18.44 3.59
CA LEU A 295 18.38 -18.58 3.34
C LEU A 295 17.92 -17.82 2.10
N THR A 296 18.82 -17.09 1.42
CA THR A 296 18.50 -16.21 0.27
C THR A 296 17.78 -16.98 -0.84
N ASP A 297 18.28 -18.17 -1.20
CA ASP A 297 17.75 -18.94 -2.33
C ASP A 297 16.38 -19.58 -2.05
N ASN A 298 16.00 -19.71 -0.78
CA ASN A 298 14.69 -20.23 -0.35
C ASN A 298 13.83 -19.17 0.34
N THR A 299 13.98 -17.89 -0.01
CA THR A 299 13.17 -16.81 0.57
C THR A 299 12.56 -15.92 -0.50
N LEU A 300 11.23 -15.79 -0.48
CA LEU A 300 10.52 -14.75 -1.23
C LEU A 300 10.71 -13.43 -0.48
N VAL A 301 11.44 -12.50 -1.08
CA VAL A 301 11.64 -11.14 -0.56
C VAL A 301 10.69 -10.20 -1.28
N VAL A 302 9.85 -9.50 -0.52
CA VAL A 302 8.90 -8.50 -1.02
C VAL A 302 9.17 -7.17 -0.32
N ILE A 303 9.37 -6.10 -1.08
CA ILE A 303 9.66 -4.75 -0.57
C ILE A 303 8.62 -3.78 -1.09
N SER A 304 7.94 -3.05 -0.18
CA SER A 304 6.97 -2.00 -0.54
C SER A 304 6.79 -0.99 0.59
N GLY A 305 5.98 0.06 0.34
CA GLY A 305 5.48 0.99 1.34
C GLY A 305 3.96 0.98 1.40
N ASP A 306 3.36 1.54 2.46
CA ASP A 306 1.91 1.48 2.66
C ASP A 306 1.12 2.60 1.96
N HIS A 307 1.74 3.72 1.60
CA HIS A 307 1.19 4.80 0.77
C HIS A 307 2.21 5.94 0.57
N GLY A 308 1.80 7.01 -0.12
CA GLY A 308 2.66 8.13 -0.43
C GLY A 308 3.01 9.03 0.74
N ALA A 309 3.87 10.01 0.46
CA ALA A 309 4.53 10.90 1.41
C ALA A 309 3.56 11.68 2.31
N PRO A 310 3.87 11.82 3.62
CA PRO A 310 3.04 12.54 4.58
C PRO A 310 3.38 14.03 4.62
N GLY A 311 2.37 14.91 4.76
CA GLY A 311 2.56 16.36 4.87
C GLY A 311 2.98 17.05 3.58
N PHE A 312 2.72 16.40 2.44
CA PHE A 312 2.83 16.98 1.11
C PHE A 312 1.48 16.89 0.40
N PRO A 313 1.07 17.96 -0.32
CA PRO A 313 -0.10 17.90 -1.19
C PRO A 313 -0.05 16.71 -2.15
N HIS A 314 -1.19 16.20 -2.56
CA HIS A 314 -1.34 14.99 -3.38
C HIS A 314 -0.77 13.70 -2.75
N GLY A 315 -0.10 13.77 -1.60
CA GLY A 315 0.47 12.63 -0.88
C GLY A 315 -0.57 11.84 -0.09
N LYS A 316 -0.19 11.41 1.11
CA LYS A 316 -1.05 10.70 2.07
C LYS A 316 -2.46 11.30 2.14
N CYS A 317 -3.49 10.47 2.22
CA CYS A 317 -4.90 10.86 2.20
C CYS A 317 -5.44 11.39 0.85
N ASN A 318 -4.69 11.35 -0.24
CA ASN A 318 -5.16 11.73 -1.57
C ASN A 318 -5.15 10.55 -2.53
N LEU A 319 -6.11 10.50 -3.49
CA LEU A 319 -6.21 9.41 -4.46
C LEU A 319 -5.39 9.65 -5.74
N TYR A 320 -4.54 10.66 -5.74
CA TYR A 320 -3.59 10.94 -6.82
C TYR A 320 -2.41 9.98 -6.80
N SER A 321 -1.64 9.94 -7.89
CA SER A 321 -0.47 9.06 -8.05
C SER A 321 0.54 9.18 -6.90
N PHE A 322 0.79 10.41 -6.42
CA PHE A 322 1.73 10.68 -5.34
C PHE A 322 1.27 10.13 -3.99
N GLY A 323 -0.05 9.93 -3.80
CA GLY A 323 -0.64 9.37 -2.59
C GLY A 323 -0.85 7.86 -2.65
N THR A 324 -1.23 7.33 -3.82
CA THR A 324 -1.61 5.91 -3.97
C THR A 324 -0.52 5.03 -4.55
N GLY A 325 0.42 5.60 -5.32
CA GLY A 325 1.53 4.87 -5.93
C GLY A 325 2.61 4.52 -4.92
N VAL A 326 3.11 3.28 -4.97
CA VAL A 326 4.17 2.79 -4.09
C VAL A 326 5.23 2.03 -4.88
N CYS A 327 6.43 1.93 -4.33
CA CYS A 327 7.42 0.98 -4.81
C CYS A 327 6.95 -0.45 -4.50
N LEU A 328 7.12 -1.38 -5.43
CA LEU A 328 6.91 -2.80 -5.20
C LEU A 328 7.93 -3.60 -5.99
N SER A 329 8.74 -4.37 -5.29
CA SER A 329 9.66 -5.32 -5.91
C SER A 329 9.59 -6.68 -5.22
N VAL A 330 9.70 -7.75 -6.02
CA VAL A 330 9.63 -9.14 -5.55
C VAL A 330 10.76 -9.95 -6.17
N THR A 331 11.50 -10.69 -5.33
CA THR A 331 12.53 -11.66 -5.77
C THR A 331 12.46 -12.92 -4.91
N GLY A 332 12.94 -14.03 -5.39
CA GLY A 332 13.00 -15.29 -4.65
C GLY A 332 12.77 -16.53 -5.50
N PRO A 333 12.53 -17.70 -4.88
CA PRO A 333 12.30 -18.95 -5.57
C PRO A 333 11.14 -18.86 -6.56
N GLY A 334 11.34 -19.35 -7.77
CA GLY A 334 10.32 -19.32 -8.84
C GLY A 334 10.09 -17.97 -9.50
N VAL A 335 10.71 -16.88 -9.02
CA VAL A 335 10.60 -15.55 -9.64
C VAL A 335 11.57 -15.45 -10.81
N VAL A 336 11.06 -15.17 -12.00
CA VAL A 336 11.91 -14.85 -13.16
C VAL A 336 12.33 -13.40 -13.07
N GLY A 337 13.55 -13.15 -12.63
CA GLY A 337 14.07 -11.81 -12.32
C GLY A 337 14.52 -10.97 -13.52
N GLY A 338 15.03 -9.77 -13.23
CA GLY A 338 15.56 -8.81 -14.20
C GLY A 338 14.48 -8.14 -15.07
N ARG A 339 13.25 -7.98 -14.54
CA ARG A 339 12.11 -7.52 -15.32
C ARG A 339 11.36 -6.35 -14.67
N VAL A 340 10.82 -5.50 -15.55
CA VAL A 340 9.82 -4.50 -15.18
C VAL A 340 8.46 -4.95 -15.72
N VAL A 341 7.45 -4.97 -14.87
CA VAL A 341 6.07 -5.34 -15.18
C VAL A 341 5.21 -4.10 -15.12
N ASP A 342 4.46 -3.85 -16.18
CA ASP A 342 3.63 -2.65 -16.36
C ASP A 342 2.15 -2.89 -16.03
N ASP A 343 1.74 -4.13 -15.74
CA ASP A 343 0.38 -4.46 -15.31
C ASP A 343 -0.01 -3.65 -14.07
N MET A 344 -1.29 -3.23 -14.00
CA MET A 344 -1.83 -2.57 -12.82
C MET A 344 -1.97 -3.57 -11.68
N VAL A 345 -1.27 -3.34 -10.56
CA VAL A 345 -1.32 -4.21 -9.39
C VAL A 345 -1.68 -3.42 -8.13
N SER A 346 -2.40 -4.06 -7.25
CA SER A 346 -2.78 -3.48 -5.96
C SER A 346 -2.12 -4.25 -4.82
N LEU A 347 -1.79 -3.58 -3.70
CA LEU A 347 -1.20 -4.29 -2.55
C LEU A 347 -2.13 -5.35 -1.94
N ILE A 348 -3.42 -5.36 -2.27
CA ILE A 348 -4.32 -6.46 -1.89
C ILE A 348 -3.94 -7.79 -2.57
N ASP A 349 -3.18 -7.74 -3.63
CA ASP A 349 -2.68 -8.91 -4.37
C ASP A 349 -1.59 -9.67 -3.60
N LEU A 350 -0.97 -9.03 -2.59
CA LEU A 350 0.10 -9.65 -1.80
C LEU A 350 -0.40 -10.78 -0.89
N ALA A 351 -1.57 -10.64 -0.25
CA ALA A 351 -2.09 -11.69 0.62
C ALA A 351 -2.30 -13.03 -0.12
N PRO A 352 -3.03 -13.09 -1.25
CA PRO A 352 -3.14 -14.32 -2.02
C PRO A 352 -1.78 -14.80 -2.57
N THR A 353 -0.85 -13.89 -2.88
CA THR A 353 0.51 -14.25 -3.33
C THR A 353 1.30 -14.96 -2.20
N PHE A 354 1.26 -14.46 -0.97
CA PHE A 354 1.93 -15.08 0.18
C PHE A 354 1.33 -16.45 0.50
N LEU A 355 0.00 -16.59 0.40
CA LEU A 355 -0.65 -17.88 0.62
C LEU A 355 -0.27 -18.90 -0.46
N GLU A 356 -0.26 -18.52 -1.72
CA GLU A 356 0.19 -19.42 -2.80
C GLU A 356 1.67 -19.78 -2.68
N THR A 357 2.54 -18.85 -2.25
CA THR A 357 3.94 -19.15 -1.91
C THR A 357 4.04 -20.29 -0.88
N ALA A 358 3.15 -20.25 0.08
CA ALA A 358 3.05 -21.28 1.13
C ALA A 358 2.28 -22.53 0.69
N ARG A 359 1.84 -22.61 -0.58
CA ARG A 359 0.97 -23.68 -1.12
C ARG A 359 -0.39 -23.77 -0.41
N ILE A 360 -0.89 -22.64 0.05
CA ILE A 360 -2.20 -22.52 0.68
C ILE A 360 -3.15 -21.91 -0.36
N LYS A 361 -4.31 -22.55 -0.58
CA LYS A 361 -5.36 -21.98 -1.43
C LYS A 361 -5.90 -20.70 -0.78
N PRO A 362 -5.82 -19.54 -1.44
CA PRO A 362 -6.39 -18.31 -0.91
C PRO A 362 -7.90 -18.44 -0.68
N PRO A 363 -8.46 -17.88 0.42
CA PRO A 363 -9.89 -17.81 0.62
C PRO A 363 -10.62 -17.13 -0.55
N GLU A 364 -11.75 -17.66 -0.99
CA GLU A 364 -12.57 -17.09 -2.08
C GLU A 364 -13.06 -15.66 -1.80
N SER A 365 -13.08 -15.29 -0.53
CA SER A 365 -13.45 -13.96 -0.06
C SER A 365 -12.37 -12.91 -0.29
N MET A 366 -11.15 -13.28 -0.68
CA MET A 366 -10.10 -12.34 -1.10
C MET A 366 -10.44 -11.79 -2.50
N THR A 367 -10.38 -10.49 -2.64
CA THR A 367 -10.63 -9.80 -3.92
C THR A 367 -9.34 -9.62 -4.72
N GLY A 368 -8.21 -9.56 -4.03
CA GLY A 368 -6.87 -9.50 -4.62
C GLY A 368 -6.58 -10.74 -5.48
N ARG A 369 -5.75 -10.55 -6.48
CA ARG A 369 -5.33 -11.61 -7.41
C ARG A 369 -3.86 -11.88 -7.23
N SER A 370 -3.47 -13.12 -6.98
CA SER A 370 -2.07 -13.50 -6.82
C SER A 370 -1.17 -12.94 -7.95
N LEU A 371 0.01 -12.51 -7.58
CA LEU A 371 1.04 -12.03 -8.51
C LEU A 371 1.85 -13.17 -9.15
N TRP A 372 1.68 -14.42 -8.72
CA TRP A 372 2.46 -15.55 -9.22
C TRP A 372 2.46 -15.69 -10.74
N PRO A 373 1.34 -15.52 -11.47
CA PRO A 373 1.37 -15.57 -12.94
C PRO A 373 2.29 -14.51 -13.55
N LEU A 374 2.42 -13.33 -12.94
CA LEU A 374 3.32 -12.27 -13.38
C LEU A 374 4.77 -12.58 -12.99
N LEU A 375 4.99 -13.13 -11.79
CA LEU A 375 6.32 -13.46 -11.26
C LEU A 375 7.00 -14.59 -12.03
N HIS A 376 6.25 -15.61 -12.44
CA HIS A 376 6.73 -16.75 -13.24
C HIS A 376 6.85 -16.46 -14.74
N SER A 377 6.23 -15.40 -15.25
CA SER A 377 6.32 -15.01 -16.66
C SER A 377 7.77 -14.70 -17.05
N LYS A 378 8.12 -14.95 -18.30
CA LYS A 378 9.40 -14.51 -18.89
C LYS A 378 9.28 -13.16 -19.61
N LYS A 379 8.07 -12.57 -19.67
CA LYS A 379 7.80 -11.31 -20.36
C LYS A 379 7.99 -10.12 -19.42
N SER A 380 8.41 -8.98 -19.96
CA SER A 380 8.36 -7.65 -19.35
C SER A 380 7.21 -6.84 -19.95
N GLY A 381 6.91 -5.68 -19.36
CA GLY A 381 5.82 -4.82 -19.81
C GLY A 381 4.45 -5.37 -19.40
N PHE A 382 3.45 -5.27 -20.28
CA PHE A 382 2.10 -5.78 -20.04
C PHE A 382 2.03 -7.29 -20.28
N ILE A 383 1.62 -8.03 -19.27
CA ILE A 383 1.60 -9.51 -19.27
C ILE A 383 0.17 -10.03 -19.28
N ASP A 384 -0.67 -9.54 -18.36
CA ASP A 384 -2.08 -9.92 -18.17
C ASP A 384 -3.01 -8.75 -18.55
N PRO A 385 -3.64 -8.79 -19.73
CA PRO A 385 -4.51 -7.69 -20.19
C PRO A 385 -5.74 -7.46 -19.32
N THR A 386 -6.04 -8.36 -18.38
CA THR A 386 -7.15 -8.19 -17.42
C THR A 386 -6.72 -7.38 -16.19
N ARG A 387 -5.42 -7.09 -16.04
CA ARG A 387 -4.87 -6.19 -15.01
C ARG A 387 -4.69 -4.78 -15.56
N ASP A 388 -5.76 -4.23 -16.13
CA ASP A 388 -5.77 -2.92 -16.79
C ASP A 388 -6.18 -1.77 -15.87
N CYS A 389 -6.58 -2.06 -14.63
CA CYS A 389 -6.96 -1.03 -13.66
C CYS A 389 -6.78 -1.50 -12.20
N VAL A 390 -6.74 -0.52 -11.30
CA VAL A 390 -6.86 -0.70 -9.85
C VAL A 390 -7.93 0.22 -9.28
N PHE A 391 -8.45 -0.16 -8.10
CA PHE A 391 -9.47 0.61 -7.38
C PHE A 391 -8.89 1.09 -6.06
N THR A 392 -9.10 2.36 -5.77
CA THR A 392 -8.63 3.00 -4.55
C THR A 392 -9.74 3.81 -3.91
N GLY A 393 -9.57 4.17 -2.65
CA GLY A 393 -10.56 5.02 -2.01
C GLY A 393 -10.12 5.46 -0.62
N ARG A 394 -11.01 6.19 0.03
CA ARG A 394 -10.76 6.81 1.31
C ARG A 394 -12.06 7.06 2.06
N GLU A 395 -11.98 6.99 3.37
CA GLU A 395 -12.99 7.41 4.33
C GLU A 395 -12.36 8.33 5.40
N ARG A 396 -12.66 8.11 6.69
CA ARG A 396 -12.11 8.92 7.78
C ARG A 396 -10.65 8.57 8.05
N HIS A 397 -9.80 9.60 8.11
CA HIS A 397 -8.41 9.47 8.53
C HIS A 397 -8.23 9.97 9.97
N VAL A 398 -8.07 11.26 10.20
CA VAL A 398 -8.03 11.82 11.55
C VAL A 398 -9.46 12.07 12.06
N GLU A 399 -9.75 11.65 13.28
CA GLU A 399 -11.09 11.76 13.86
C GLU A 399 -11.60 13.20 13.94
N SER A 400 -10.73 14.15 14.23
CA SER A 400 -11.04 15.57 14.40
C SER A 400 -10.77 16.41 13.16
N ALA A 401 -10.61 15.77 12.00
CA ALA A 401 -10.33 16.49 10.76
C ALA A 401 -11.50 17.39 10.34
N ARG A 402 -12.73 16.99 10.66
CA ARG A 402 -13.96 17.75 10.37
C ARG A 402 -14.87 17.74 11.59
N ALA A 403 -15.77 18.72 11.65
CA ALA A 403 -16.84 18.71 12.63
C ALA A 403 -17.60 17.38 12.60
N ASP A 404 -18.12 16.96 13.76
CA ASP A 404 -18.90 15.74 13.94
C ASP A 404 -18.19 14.45 13.48
N PHE A 405 -16.84 14.47 13.41
CA PHE A 405 -16.01 13.33 13.03
C PHE A 405 -16.30 12.76 11.63
N THR A 406 -16.89 13.55 10.76
CA THR A 406 -17.30 13.12 9.42
C THR A 406 -16.12 12.75 8.53
N PRO A 407 -16.26 11.74 7.65
CA PRO A 407 -15.24 11.35 6.70
C PRO A 407 -15.14 12.30 5.51
N TYR A 408 -14.10 12.13 4.68
CA TYR A 408 -14.08 12.61 3.30
C TYR A 408 -14.07 11.40 2.37
N PRO A 409 -15.26 10.96 1.92
CA PRO A 409 -15.40 9.73 1.18
C PRO A 409 -15.06 9.90 -0.29
N GLN A 410 -14.14 9.09 -0.78
CA GLN A 410 -13.72 9.04 -2.18
C GLN A 410 -13.60 7.60 -2.66
N ARG A 411 -13.88 7.37 -3.95
CA ARG A 411 -13.52 6.14 -4.68
C ARG A 411 -12.92 6.52 -6.02
N ALA A 412 -11.95 5.75 -6.48
CA ALA A 412 -11.31 5.97 -7.76
C ALA A 412 -11.06 4.67 -8.50
N ILE A 413 -11.09 4.76 -9.82
CA ILE A 413 -10.53 3.78 -10.74
C ILE A 413 -9.35 4.43 -11.46
N ARG A 414 -8.23 3.73 -11.46
CA ARG A 414 -7.01 4.13 -12.16
C ARG A 414 -6.69 3.09 -13.22
N THR A 415 -6.47 3.54 -14.43
CA THR A 415 -5.91 2.78 -15.56
C THR A 415 -4.51 3.30 -15.87
N HIS A 416 -3.89 2.82 -16.94
CA HIS A 416 -2.60 3.34 -17.40
C HIS A 416 -2.68 4.80 -17.86
N ASP A 417 -3.76 5.15 -18.54
CA ASP A 417 -3.90 6.46 -19.18
C ASP A 417 -4.71 7.45 -18.37
N HIS A 418 -5.59 6.99 -17.49
CA HIS A 418 -6.54 7.86 -16.81
C HIS A 418 -6.73 7.47 -15.34
N VAL A 419 -7.06 8.48 -14.53
CA VAL A 419 -7.69 8.26 -13.22
C VAL A 419 -8.99 9.03 -13.16
N LEU A 420 -10.05 8.33 -12.69
CA LEU A 420 -11.34 8.94 -12.38
C LEU A 420 -11.59 8.82 -10.89
N ILE A 421 -11.87 9.96 -10.23
CA ILE A 421 -12.15 10.04 -8.80
C ILE A 421 -13.59 10.53 -8.60
N MET A 422 -14.35 9.81 -7.78
CA MET A 422 -15.70 10.19 -7.33
C MET A 422 -15.63 10.69 -5.89
N ASN A 423 -16.01 11.95 -5.68
CA ASN A 423 -16.11 12.62 -4.38
C ASN A 423 -17.58 12.59 -3.92
N PHE A 424 -17.91 11.79 -2.91
CA PHE A 424 -19.30 11.62 -2.43
C PHE A 424 -19.80 12.83 -1.63
N ARG A 425 -18.88 13.60 -1.05
CA ARG A 425 -19.18 14.80 -0.25
C ARG A 425 -18.28 15.97 -0.70
N PRO A 426 -18.52 16.51 -1.91
CA PRO A 426 -17.70 17.60 -2.47
C PRO A 426 -17.86 18.92 -1.70
N ASP A 427 -18.89 19.04 -0.89
CA ASP A 427 -19.14 20.16 0.02
C ASP A 427 -18.15 20.21 1.21
N ARG A 428 -17.46 19.11 1.52
CA ARG A 428 -16.47 19.02 2.60
C ARG A 428 -15.07 19.38 2.13
N TRP A 429 -14.23 19.84 3.05
CA TRP A 429 -12.81 20.05 2.79
C TRP A 429 -12.06 18.70 2.71
N PRO A 430 -11.28 18.44 1.65
CA PRO A 430 -10.68 17.11 1.42
C PRO A 430 -9.65 16.72 2.49
N LEU A 431 -8.84 17.65 2.97
CA LEU A 431 -7.77 17.38 3.94
C LEU A 431 -8.10 17.86 5.37
N GLY A 432 -9.41 18.00 5.66
CA GLY A 432 -9.91 18.47 6.94
C GLY A 432 -10.28 19.95 6.90
N ASP A 433 -11.07 20.38 7.89
CA ASP A 433 -11.55 21.76 7.95
C ASP A 433 -10.39 22.75 8.11
N PRO A 434 -10.49 23.93 7.46
CA PRO A 434 -9.44 24.95 7.50
C PRO A 434 -9.51 25.76 8.81
N TYR A 435 -9.46 25.07 9.94
CA TYR A 435 -9.51 25.70 11.26
C TYR A 435 -8.50 26.83 11.37
N ARG A 436 -8.95 27.99 11.91
CA ARG A 436 -8.11 29.19 12.10
C ARG A 436 -7.59 29.83 10.82
N LEU A 437 -7.97 29.37 9.63
CA LEU A 437 -7.60 30.04 8.36
C LEU A 437 -8.65 31.04 7.91
N GLU A 438 -9.91 30.83 8.29
CA GLU A 438 -11.05 31.70 7.99
C GLU A 438 -11.47 32.51 9.23
N ASP A 439 -11.46 31.87 10.42
CA ASP A 439 -11.93 32.44 11.68
C ASP A 439 -10.88 32.30 12.79
N GLY A 440 -10.55 33.41 13.47
CA GLY A 440 -9.66 33.44 14.62
C GLY A 440 -8.20 33.78 14.32
N PRO A 441 -7.29 33.69 15.29
CA PRO A 441 -5.88 33.99 15.08
C PRO A 441 -5.25 32.93 14.18
N GLU A 442 -4.55 33.37 13.13
CA GLU A 442 -3.85 32.46 12.21
C GLU A 442 -2.84 31.58 12.94
N PRO A 443 -2.66 30.31 12.49
CA PRO A 443 -1.63 29.45 13.06
C PRO A 443 -0.24 30.03 12.82
N THR A 444 0.62 29.94 13.82
CA THR A 444 2.04 30.26 13.67
C THR A 444 2.77 29.21 12.85
N GLN A 445 3.93 29.54 12.28
CA GLN A 445 4.77 28.58 11.56
C GLN A 445 5.10 27.37 12.43
N GLN A 446 5.50 27.60 13.69
CA GLN A 446 5.81 26.51 14.63
C GLN A 446 4.61 25.56 14.85
N GLU A 447 3.39 26.10 14.98
CA GLU A 447 2.19 25.27 15.11
C GLU A 447 1.95 24.45 13.86
N LEU A 448 2.10 25.03 12.66
CA LEU A 448 1.92 24.35 11.38
C LEU A 448 2.97 23.25 11.13
N GLU A 449 4.19 23.44 11.59
CA GLU A 449 5.28 22.46 11.46
C GLU A 449 5.19 21.33 12.50
N THR A 450 4.50 21.53 13.65
CA THR A 450 4.58 20.58 14.76
C THR A 450 3.25 20.00 15.22
N ASN A 451 2.12 20.59 14.82
CA ASN A 451 0.77 20.20 15.25
C ASN A 451 -0.15 19.93 14.04
N THR A 452 -0.29 18.66 13.67
CA THR A 452 -1.17 18.20 12.57
C THR A 452 -2.60 18.71 12.71
N ARG A 453 -3.11 18.89 13.95
CA ARG A 453 -4.53 19.24 14.22
C ARG A 453 -4.85 20.73 14.21
N VAL A 454 -3.86 21.60 13.97
CA VAL A 454 -4.07 23.05 14.02
C VAL A 454 -4.95 23.56 12.90
N THR A 455 -4.81 23.00 11.70
CA THR A 455 -5.62 23.24 10.50
C THR A 455 -5.44 22.07 9.53
N LEU A 456 -6.42 21.80 8.64
CA LEU A 456 -6.37 20.75 7.64
C LEU A 456 -5.80 19.43 8.20
N PRO A 457 -6.44 18.82 9.23
CA PRO A 457 -5.79 17.80 10.05
C PRO A 457 -5.56 16.45 9.39
N ASP A 458 -6.11 16.18 8.20
CA ASP A 458 -5.83 14.96 7.45
C ASP A 458 -4.47 15.02 6.72
N GLU A 459 -3.82 16.19 6.71
CA GLU A 459 -2.45 16.34 6.26
C GLU A 459 -1.50 16.55 7.44
N ASP A 460 -0.42 15.79 7.49
CA ASP A 460 0.56 15.85 8.58
C ASP A 460 1.25 17.22 8.63
N ALA A 461 1.57 17.66 9.87
CA ALA A 461 2.34 18.88 10.10
C ALA A 461 3.76 18.76 9.51
N GLY A 462 4.24 19.84 8.92
CA GLY A 462 5.57 19.91 8.33
C GLY A 462 5.88 21.24 7.67
N PRO A 463 7.14 21.48 7.26
CA PRO A 463 7.56 22.71 6.61
C PRO A 463 6.77 23.03 5.33
N THR A 464 6.49 22.03 4.49
CA THR A 464 5.73 22.21 3.25
C THR A 464 4.31 22.70 3.51
N LYS A 465 3.59 22.06 4.45
CA LYS A 465 2.25 22.51 4.88
C LYS A 465 2.30 23.92 5.44
N ALA A 466 3.30 24.21 6.30
CA ALA A 466 3.45 25.54 6.90
C ALA A 466 3.66 26.61 5.82
N TRP A 467 4.53 26.36 4.88
CA TRP A 467 4.83 27.28 3.79
C TRP A 467 3.58 27.56 2.93
N LEU A 468 2.88 26.52 2.48
CA LEU A 468 1.67 26.65 1.65
C LEU A 468 0.54 27.40 2.37
N VAL A 469 0.33 27.12 3.66
CA VAL A 469 -0.69 27.80 4.46
C VAL A 469 -0.35 29.29 4.63
N GLN A 470 0.91 29.63 4.91
CA GLN A 470 1.32 31.02 5.10
C GLN A 470 1.27 31.82 3.78
N SER A 471 1.71 31.23 2.67
CA SER A 471 1.74 31.89 1.36
C SER A 471 0.37 31.92 0.64
N ARG A 472 -0.69 31.32 1.20
CA ARG A 472 -2.01 31.16 0.56
C ARG A 472 -2.69 32.46 0.13
N LYS A 473 -2.32 33.59 0.72
CA LYS A 473 -2.89 34.91 0.42
C LYS A 473 -2.10 35.67 -0.66
N GLU A 474 -0.90 35.21 -0.99
CA GLU A 474 -0.07 35.79 -2.04
C GLU A 474 -0.67 35.43 -3.40
N GLU A 475 -0.80 36.40 -4.31
CA GLU A 475 -1.45 36.19 -5.60
C GLU A 475 -0.77 35.09 -6.43
N SER A 476 0.57 34.98 -6.35
CA SER A 476 1.36 33.94 -7.03
C SER A 476 1.07 32.52 -6.55
N TRP A 477 0.60 32.33 -5.30
CA TRP A 477 0.45 31.02 -4.68
C TRP A 477 -0.99 30.64 -4.34
N LYS A 478 -1.90 31.62 -4.34
CA LYS A 478 -3.32 31.45 -4.04
C LYS A 478 -3.99 30.39 -4.92
N GLN A 479 -3.68 30.37 -6.21
CA GLN A 479 -4.24 29.37 -7.13
C GLN A 479 -3.74 27.96 -6.81
N LEU A 480 -2.45 27.79 -6.51
CA LEU A 480 -1.90 26.51 -6.12
C LEU A 480 -2.51 26.02 -4.81
N PHE A 481 -2.58 26.88 -3.77
CA PHE A 481 -3.22 26.55 -2.51
C PHE A 481 -4.66 26.05 -2.70
N ASN A 482 -5.47 26.78 -3.46
CA ASN A 482 -6.84 26.40 -3.75
C ASN A 482 -6.93 25.06 -4.52
N LYS A 483 -5.98 24.79 -5.41
CA LYS A 483 -5.93 23.55 -6.18
C LYS A 483 -5.62 22.34 -5.30
N VAL A 484 -4.68 22.46 -4.38
CA VAL A 484 -4.22 21.32 -3.56
C VAL A 484 -5.03 21.11 -2.28
N TYR A 485 -5.60 22.18 -1.70
CA TYR A 485 -6.38 22.12 -0.45
C TYR A 485 -7.87 22.41 -0.60
N GLY A 486 -8.28 23.09 -1.68
CA GLY A 486 -9.66 23.51 -1.88
C GLY A 486 -10.64 22.35 -2.04
N LYS A 487 -11.93 22.68 -1.92
CA LYS A 487 -13.02 21.72 -2.16
C LYS A 487 -12.97 21.20 -3.60
N ARG A 488 -13.28 19.94 -3.78
CA ARG A 488 -13.15 19.24 -5.05
C ARG A 488 -14.47 19.15 -5.79
N MET A 489 -14.41 18.96 -7.10
CA MET A 489 -15.60 18.68 -7.90
C MET A 489 -16.13 17.27 -7.56
N PRO A 490 -17.45 16.99 -7.75
CA PRO A 490 -18.02 15.67 -7.52
C PRO A 490 -17.30 14.57 -8.29
N ILE A 491 -16.86 14.85 -9.49
CA ILE A 491 -16.09 13.96 -10.37
C ILE A 491 -14.82 14.67 -10.81
N GLU A 492 -13.71 13.96 -10.72
CA GLU A 492 -12.43 14.38 -11.27
C GLU A 492 -11.97 13.33 -12.29
N LEU A 493 -11.48 13.77 -13.44
CA LEU A 493 -10.84 12.93 -14.45
C LEU A 493 -9.50 13.57 -14.84
N PHE A 494 -8.44 12.77 -14.84
CA PHE A 494 -7.13 13.22 -15.29
C PHE A 494 -6.60 12.26 -16.36
N ASP A 495 -5.99 12.85 -17.42
CA ASP A 495 -5.22 12.12 -18.43
C ASP A 495 -3.76 12.07 -18.01
N LEU A 496 -3.32 10.90 -17.56
CA LEU A 496 -1.98 10.69 -16.99
C LEU A 496 -0.87 10.78 -18.05
N THR A 497 -1.23 10.69 -19.33
CA THR A 497 -0.27 10.78 -20.45
C THR A 497 0.12 12.24 -20.74
N GLN A 498 -0.79 13.19 -20.44
CA GLN A 498 -0.61 14.62 -20.68
C GLN A 498 -0.39 15.40 -19.38
N ASP A 499 -0.95 14.91 -18.28
CA ASP A 499 -0.92 15.53 -16.95
C ASP A 499 -0.53 14.49 -15.88
N PRO A 500 0.73 14.06 -15.83
CA PRO A 500 1.21 13.06 -14.89
C PRO A 500 1.13 13.50 -13.42
N TYR A 501 0.91 14.80 -13.18
CA TYR A 501 0.75 15.37 -11.85
C TYR A 501 -0.70 15.63 -11.43
N GLU A 502 -1.66 15.28 -12.29
CA GLU A 502 -3.10 15.32 -11.98
C GLU A 502 -3.58 16.73 -11.57
N MET A 503 -3.15 17.73 -12.33
CA MET A 503 -3.42 19.15 -12.06
C MET A 503 -4.65 19.69 -12.79
N HIS A 504 -5.13 19.05 -13.87
CA HIS A 504 -6.19 19.55 -14.73
C HIS A 504 -7.37 18.57 -14.79
N ASN A 505 -8.45 18.89 -14.07
CA ASN A 505 -9.66 18.07 -14.09
C ASN A 505 -10.43 18.22 -15.40
N LEU A 506 -10.49 17.15 -16.19
CA LEU A 506 -11.14 17.08 -17.50
C LEU A 506 -12.60 16.60 -17.43
N ALA A 507 -13.13 16.27 -16.25
CA ALA A 507 -14.44 15.63 -16.10
C ALA A 507 -15.61 16.50 -16.62
N GLY A 508 -15.46 17.83 -16.66
CA GLY A 508 -16.46 18.77 -17.18
C GLY A 508 -16.37 19.00 -18.69
N GLU A 509 -15.37 18.48 -19.36
CA GLU A 509 -15.13 18.73 -20.78
C GLU A 509 -15.90 17.72 -21.65
N ARG A 510 -16.63 18.25 -22.65
CA ARG A 510 -17.44 17.43 -23.56
C ARG A 510 -16.60 16.38 -24.30
N ALA A 511 -15.37 16.68 -24.63
CA ALA A 511 -14.45 15.78 -25.32
C ALA A 511 -14.17 14.50 -24.52
N HIS A 512 -14.22 14.57 -23.19
CA HIS A 512 -13.91 13.45 -22.29
C HIS A 512 -15.14 12.73 -21.70
N ALA A 513 -16.37 13.14 -22.11
CA ALA A 513 -17.63 12.60 -21.55
C ALA A 513 -17.75 11.06 -21.66
N GLU A 514 -17.32 10.47 -22.78
CA GLU A 514 -17.37 9.00 -22.96
C GLU A 514 -16.34 8.28 -22.08
N VAL A 515 -15.17 8.87 -21.85
CA VAL A 515 -14.15 8.32 -20.92
C VAL A 515 -14.69 8.35 -19.49
N VAL A 516 -15.26 9.48 -19.06
CA VAL A 516 -15.92 9.61 -17.73
C VAL A 516 -16.98 8.54 -17.58
N LYS A 517 -17.90 8.41 -18.53
CA LYS A 517 -18.98 7.42 -18.50
C LYS A 517 -18.47 5.98 -18.42
N LYS A 518 -17.47 5.62 -19.23
CA LYS A 518 -16.84 4.29 -19.25
C LYS A 518 -16.20 3.96 -17.91
N LEU A 519 -15.37 4.85 -17.38
CA LEU A 519 -14.66 4.62 -16.12
C LEU A 519 -15.61 4.64 -14.92
N MET A 520 -16.61 5.52 -14.91
CA MET A 520 -17.64 5.56 -13.87
C MET A 520 -18.43 4.25 -13.81
N ASN A 521 -18.85 3.73 -14.96
CA ASN A 521 -19.57 2.44 -15.01
C ASN A 521 -18.71 1.29 -14.48
N ARG A 522 -17.42 1.25 -14.82
CA ARG A 522 -16.48 0.24 -14.28
C ARG A 522 -16.31 0.37 -12.77
N LEU A 523 -16.11 1.60 -12.29
CA LEU A 523 -15.97 1.89 -10.85
C LEU A 523 -17.23 1.43 -10.10
N LEU A 524 -18.41 1.89 -10.50
CA LEU A 524 -19.67 1.52 -9.86
C LEU A 524 -19.92 0.00 -9.91
N SER A 525 -19.61 -0.65 -11.03
CA SER A 525 -19.72 -2.11 -11.15
C SER A 525 -18.89 -2.84 -10.09
N GLU A 526 -17.64 -2.41 -9.87
CA GLU A 526 -16.79 -3.02 -8.83
C GLU A 526 -17.29 -2.73 -7.42
N LEU A 527 -17.71 -1.49 -7.13
CA LEU A 527 -18.26 -1.12 -5.83
C LEU A 527 -19.54 -1.93 -5.49
N TYR A 528 -20.45 -2.13 -6.45
CA TYR A 528 -21.65 -2.98 -6.28
C TYR A 528 -21.27 -4.45 -6.08
N LYS A 529 -20.39 -4.99 -6.93
CA LYS A 529 -19.91 -6.38 -6.85
C LYS A 529 -19.27 -6.67 -5.49
N THR A 530 -18.48 -5.75 -4.98
CA THR A 530 -17.73 -5.89 -3.70
C THR A 530 -18.52 -5.37 -2.49
N LYS A 531 -19.79 -4.97 -2.69
CA LYS A 531 -20.74 -4.53 -1.65
C LYS A 531 -20.18 -3.38 -0.80
N ASP A 532 -19.68 -2.33 -1.45
CA ASP A 532 -19.17 -1.15 -0.75
C ASP A 532 -20.27 -0.53 0.14
N PRO A 533 -20.05 -0.42 1.47
CA PRO A 533 -21.01 0.19 2.37
C PRO A 533 -21.37 1.64 2.02
N ARG A 534 -20.51 2.35 1.27
CA ARG A 534 -20.76 3.73 0.83
C ARG A 534 -21.96 3.85 -0.10
N LEU A 535 -22.30 2.80 -0.84
CA LEU A 535 -23.46 2.76 -1.75
C LEU A 535 -24.77 2.41 -1.06
N LYS A 536 -24.76 2.12 0.25
CA LYS A 536 -25.95 1.73 1.01
C LYS A 536 -26.34 2.84 1.98
N ASN A 537 -27.65 3.21 2.02
CA ASN A 537 -28.20 4.18 2.98
C ASN A 537 -27.36 5.46 3.06
N ASP A 538 -27.02 6.04 1.93
CA ASP A 538 -26.16 7.25 1.83
C ASP A 538 -24.83 7.14 2.58
N GLY A 539 -24.30 5.93 2.74
CA GLY A 539 -23.05 5.67 3.43
C GLY A 539 -23.12 5.77 4.96
N GLU A 540 -24.29 5.57 5.56
CA GLU A 540 -24.52 5.65 7.00
C GLU A 540 -23.46 4.91 7.82
N PHE A 541 -22.99 3.76 7.33
CA PHE A 541 -21.91 2.99 7.96
C PHE A 541 -20.66 3.82 8.25
N TYR A 542 -20.34 4.81 7.40
CA TYR A 542 -19.18 5.69 7.56
C TYR A 542 -19.52 7.07 8.13
N GLU A 543 -20.74 7.54 7.89
CA GLU A 543 -21.17 8.88 8.30
C GLU A 543 -21.53 8.95 9.78
N THR A 544 -21.99 7.87 10.39
CA THR A 544 -22.43 7.86 11.80
C THR A 544 -21.25 7.58 12.72
N PRO A 545 -20.71 8.58 13.43
CA PRO A 545 -19.73 8.35 14.49
C PRO A 545 -20.40 7.75 15.74
N PRO A 546 -19.76 6.92 16.51
CA PRO A 546 -18.45 6.28 16.33
C PRO A 546 -18.60 4.89 15.71
N MET A 547 -18.51 4.78 14.41
CA MET A 547 -18.65 3.48 13.74
C MET A 547 -17.58 2.45 14.16
N ALA A 548 -16.47 2.89 14.73
CA ALA A 548 -15.32 2.04 15.01
C ALA A 548 -14.84 2.15 16.46
N GLY A 549 -15.75 1.97 17.39
CA GLY A 549 -15.45 1.99 18.80
C GLY A 549 -15.29 3.40 19.38
N PRO A 550 -15.18 3.51 20.69
CA PRO A 550 -15.15 4.80 21.36
C PRO A 550 -13.90 5.58 20.97
N LEU A 551 -14.10 6.76 20.43
CA LEU A 551 -13.05 7.75 20.35
C LEU A 551 -12.63 8.07 21.79
N LYS A 552 -11.35 7.90 22.11
CA LYS A 552 -10.88 8.19 23.47
C LYS A 552 -11.14 9.66 23.77
N GLU A 553 -11.83 9.94 24.86
CA GLU A 553 -12.15 11.31 25.34
C GLU A 553 -10.93 12.25 25.46
N LYS A 554 -9.72 11.69 25.39
CA LYS A 554 -8.44 12.40 25.48
C LYS A 554 -7.85 12.82 24.14
N SER A 555 -8.53 12.61 22.98
CA SER A 555 -8.00 13.15 21.74
C SER A 555 -8.02 14.69 21.78
N PRO A 556 -6.95 15.39 21.38
CA PRO A 556 -6.88 16.85 21.44
C PRO A 556 -8.03 17.57 20.71
N GLY A 557 -8.59 16.96 19.66
CA GLY A 557 -9.75 17.47 18.93
C GLY A 557 -11.05 17.48 19.74
N TRP A 558 -11.24 16.53 20.68
CA TRP A 558 -12.42 16.47 21.55
C TRP A 558 -12.58 17.71 22.43
N LYS A 559 -11.48 18.28 22.94
CA LYS A 559 -11.51 19.50 23.77
C LYS A 559 -11.93 20.74 22.99
N ASN A 560 -11.62 20.81 21.70
CA ASN A 560 -11.97 21.95 20.85
C ASN A 560 -13.43 21.91 20.40
N GLN A 561 -14.04 20.73 20.30
CA GLN A 561 -15.46 20.59 19.95
C GLN A 561 -16.42 20.88 21.11
N LYS A 562 -16.01 20.60 22.36
CA LYS A 562 -16.80 21.01 23.56
C LYS A 562 -16.81 22.53 23.80
N ARG A 563 -16.06 23.33 23.07
CA ARG A 563 -15.96 24.78 23.21
C ARG A 563 -16.79 25.59 22.21
N LYS A 564 -17.60 24.94 21.36
CA LYS A 564 -18.60 25.68 20.57
C LYS A 564 -19.94 25.68 21.35
N PRO A 565 -20.55 26.85 21.61
CA PRO A 565 -21.88 26.95 22.17
C PRO A 565 -22.92 26.42 21.20
#